data_7f47e9bbb23b6d959bc5583e6af2f609
#
_entry.id   7f47e9bbb23b6d959bc5583e6af2f609
#
_cell.length_a   1.000
_cell.length_b   1.000
_cell.length_c   1.000
_cell.angle_alpha   90.00
_cell.angle_beta   90.00
_cell.angle_gamma   90.00
#
_symmetry.space_group_name_H-M   'P 1'
#
loop_
_entity.id
_entity.type
_entity.pdbx_description
1 polymer ?
#
loop_
_entity_poly.entity_id
_entity_poly.type
_entity_poly.pdbx_seq_one_letter_code
_entity_poly.pdbx_strand_id
1 'polypeptide(L)'
;MTIENNISNSPFQDLLIVDIGGTVSTGFAGKLFADYGARVVNLEPHEGFATRKIKPYLQNGNSAMHGYLHANKESVVVKDSILKHPAILKADLVLIDPSTLSASISLDNFDVNVCVVSWFGLDGPYADYEGSNEAIFALTGIMGMLGESDGQPIIPTGFHPQILGGLSAFNGALSYLFDQKKKSGSATEQKKFRIDASIFEANM
;
A
#
# COMPACT_ATOMS: atom_id res chain seq x y z
N MET A 1 7.91 25.36 -23.06
CA MET A 1 8.26 25.49 -21.64
C MET A 1 8.71 24.11 -21.20
N THR A 2 10.01 23.85 -21.24
CA THR A 2 10.61 22.55 -20.90
C THR A 2 10.66 22.48 -19.39
N ILE A 3 9.86 21.62 -18.78
CA ILE A 3 9.97 21.29 -17.35
C ILE A 3 11.21 20.41 -17.26
N GLU A 4 12.36 20.98 -16.95
CA GLU A 4 13.50 20.22 -16.45
C GLU A 4 13.07 19.62 -15.11
N ASN A 5 12.81 18.31 -15.11
CA ASN A 5 12.60 17.54 -13.90
C ASN A 5 13.90 17.55 -13.09
N ASN A 6 14.05 18.52 -12.20
CA ASN A 6 15.06 18.53 -11.16
C ASN A 6 14.71 17.45 -10.12
N ILE A 7 14.84 16.17 -10.50
CA ILE A 7 14.66 15.00 -9.63
C ILE A 7 15.72 14.98 -8.51
N SER A 8 16.78 15.77 -8.65
CA SER A 8 17.92 15.82 -7.71
C SER A 8 17.62 16.39 -6.32
N ASN A 9 16.39 16.86 -6.04
CA ASN A 9 15.97 17.43 -4.75
C ASN A 9 14.66 16.84 -4.21
N SER A 10 14.25 15.67 -4.66
CA SER A 10 13.04 15.02 -4.15
C SER A 10 13.26 14.47 -2.73
N PRO A 11 12.29 14.65 -1.81
CA PRO A 11 12.46 14.26 -0.39
C PRO A 11 12.83 12.80 -0.17
N PHE A 12 12.38 11.90 -1.06
CA PHE A 12 12.53 10.46 -0.94
C PHE A 12 13.41 9.83 -2.03
N GLN A 13 14.22 10.62 -2.72
CA GLN A 13 15.07 10.14 -3.83
C GLN A 13 15.98 8.95 -3.48
N ASP A 14 16.36 8.82 -2.19
CA ASP A 14 17.25 7.76 -1.70
C ASP A 14 16.49 6.51 -1.24
N LEU A 15 15.15 6.51 -1.27
CA LEU A 15 14.34 5.39 -0.79
C LEU A 15 13.97 4.42 -1.90
N LEU A 16 14.12 3.12 -1.61
CA LEU A 16 13.60 2.02 -2.42
C LEU A 16 12.42 1.37 -1.69
N ILE A 17 11.23 1.54 -2.25
CA ILE A 17 9.99 0.92 -1.75
C ILE A 17 9.61 -0.21 -2.69
N VAL A 18 9.21 -1.35 -2.15
CA VAL A 18 8.73 -2.48 -2.93
C VAL A 18 7.27 -2.76 -2.58
N ASP A 19 6.40 -2.76 -3.57
CA ASP A 19 4.99 -3.13 -3.41
C ASP A 19 4.77 -4.56 -3.92
N ILE A 20 4.33 -5.45 -3.04
CA ILE A 20 3.95 -6.83 -3.35
C ILE A 20 2.47 -7.10 -3.04
N GLY A 21 1.76 -6.12 -2.47
CA GLY A 21 0.35 -6.25 -2.11
C GLY A 21 -0.57 -6.17 -3.31
N GLY A 22 -0.31 -5.26 -4.24
CA GLY A 22 -1.07 -5.13 -5.48
C GLY A 22 -2.54 -4.77 -5.31
N THR A 23 -2.93 -4.28 -4.14
CA THR A 23 -4.28 -3.82 -3.79
C THR A 23 -4.39 -2.30 -3.96
N VAL A 24 -5.59 -1.75 -3.80
CA VAL A 24 -5.78 -0.28 -3.87
C VAL A 24 -5.02 0.40 -2.72
N SER A 25 -5.04 -0.19 -1.54
CA SER A 25 -4.39 0.38 -0.34
C SER A 25 -2.87 0.44 -0.48
N THR A 26 -2.22 -0.68 -0.80
CA THR A 26 -0.76 -0.71 -0.99
C THR A 26 -0.35 0.11 -2.21
N GLY A 27 -1.16 0.05 -3.27
CA GLY A 27 -0.99 0.86 -4.47
C GLY A 27 -1.02 2.35 -4.16
N PHE A 28 -1.94 2.83 -3.32
CA PHE A 28 -2.02 4.24 -2.94
C PHE A 28 -0.87 4.66 -2.02
N ALA A 29 -0.51 3.84 -1.03
CA ALA A 29 0.67 4.09 -0.18
C ALA A 29 1.94 4.21 -1.03
N GLY A 30 2.20 3.25 -1.92
CA GLY A 30 3.33 3.29 -2.83
C GLY A 30 3.30 4.47 -3.80
N LYS A 31 2.09 4.89 -4.25
CA LYS A 31 1.94 6.09 -5.07
C LYS A 31 2.43 7.34 -4.36
N LEU A 32 2.07 7.53 -3.10
CA LEU A 32 2.53 8.69 -2.33
C LEU A 32 4.06 8.70 -2.22
N PHE A 33 4.69 7.56 -1.94
CA PHE A 33 6.15 7.47 -1.96
C PHE A 33 6.75 7.84 -3.32
N ALA A 34 6.17 7.34 -4.42
CA ALA A 34 6.64 7.61 -5.78
C ALA A 34 6.46 9.10 -6.16
N ASP A 35 5.34 9.70 -5.81
CA ASP A 35 5.05 11.11 -6.11
C ASP A 35 6.01 12.06 -5.35
N TYR A 36 6.53 11.64 -4.21
CA TYR A 36 7.57 12.37 -3.47
C TYR A 36 9.00 11.94 -3.84
N GLY A 37 9.16 11.15 -4.88
CA GLY A 37 10.44 10.85 -5.51
C GLY A 37 11.15 9.59 -5.06
N ALA A 38 10.52 8.72 -4.25
CA ALA A 38 11.05 7.39 -3.98
C ALA A 38 11.04 6.53 -5.25
N ARG A 39 12.01 5.66 -5.37
CA ARG A 39 11.96 4.57 -6.34
C ARG A 39 10.99 3.51 -5.83
N VAL A 40 9.89 3.30 -6.52
CA VAL A 40 8.90 2.29 -6.15
C VAL A 40 8.85 1.20 -7.20
N VAL A 41 9.03 -0.06 -6.76
CA VAL A 41 9.03 -1.25 -7.62
C VAL A 41 7.87 -2.15 -7.24
N ASN A 42 6.94 -2.35 -8.17
CA ASN A 42 5.88 -3.36 -8.05
C ASN A 42 6.46 -4.71 -8.44
N LEU A 43 6.40 -5.69 -7.55
CA LEU A 43 6.71 -7.07 -7.88
C LEU A 43 5.39 -7.83 -8.08
N GLU A 44 5.04 -8.04 -9.33
CA GLU A 44 3.76 -8.60 -9.71
C GLU A 44 3.83 -10.11 -9.93
N PRO A 45 2.80 -10.87 -9.56
CA PRO A 45 2.66 -12.24 -10.02
C PRO A 45 2.47 -12.28 -11.55
N HIS A 46 2.56 -13.47 -12.16
CA HIS A 46 2.45 -13.63 -13.60
C HIS A 46 1.13 -13.09 -14.19
N GLU A 47 0.04 -13.23 -13.47
CA GLU A 47 -1.30 -12.71 -13.80
C GLU A 47 -1.47 -11.21 -13.57
N GLY A 48 -0.47 -10.54 -13.04
CA GLY A 48 -0.47 -9.13 -12.67
C GLY A 48 -1.24 -8.84 -11.38
N PHE A 49 -1.14 -7.61 -10.91
CA PHE A 49 -1.89 -7.16 -9.73
C PHE A 49 -3.39 -7.12 -9.96
N ALA A 50 -4.19 -7.35 -8.92
CA ALA A 50 -5.65 -7.30 -8.96
C ALA A 50 -6.16 -5.93 -9.46
N THR A 51 -5.44 -4.86 -9.18
CA THR A 51 -5.77 -3.50 -9.65
C THR A 51 -5.83 -3.37 -11.16
N ARG A 52 -5.15 -4.23 -11.94
CA ARG A 52 -5.22 -4.25 -13.41
C ARG A 52 -6.61 -4.63 -13.95
N LYS A 53 -7.43 -5.29 -13.13
CA LYS A 53 -8.78 -5.77 -13.50
C LYS A 53 -9.89 -4.84 -13.03
N ILE A 54 -9.57 -3.72 -12.36
CA ILE A 54 -10.55 -2.75 -11.87
C ILE A 54 -11.05 -1.87 -13.02
N LYS A 55 -12.35 -1.77 -13.19
CA LYS A 55 -12.99 -0.83 -14.13
C LYS A 55 -12.99 0.61 -13.58
N PRO A 56 -13.09 1.65 -14.43
CA PRO A 56 -13.23 1.62 -15.89
C PRO A 56 -11.91 1.33 -16.61
N TYR A 57 -12.04 0.81 -17.82
CA TYR A 57 -10.88 0.62 -18.69
C TYR A 57 -10.70 1.81 -19.65
N LEU A 58 -9.45 2.18 -19.89
CA LEU A 58 -9.06 3.15 -20.88
C LEU A 58 -9.22 2.57 -22.30
N GLN A 59 -9.13 3.41 -23.32
CA GLN A 59 -9.24 2.96 -24.75
C GLN A 59 -8.23 1.89 -25.14
N ASN A 60 -7.07 1.86 -24.49
CA ASN A 60 -6.02 0.85 -24.71
C ASN A 60 -6.25 -0.45 -23.91
N GLY A 61 -7.39 -0.61 -23.23
CA GLY A 61 -7.74 -1.79 -22.44
C GLY A 61 -7.14 -1.85 -21.04
N ASN A 62 -6.36 -0.86 -20.61
CA ASN A 62 -5.78 -0.82 -19.28
C ASN A 62 -6.78 -0.23 -18.26
N SER A 63 -6.73 -0.72 -17.01
CA SER A 63 -7.49 -0.15 -15.91
C SER A 63 -7.05 1.29 -15.63
N ALA A 64 -8.00 2.23 -15.58
CA ALA A 64 -7.73 3.61 -15.22
C ALA A 64 -7.26 3.72 -13.76
N MET A 65 -7.83 2.92 -12.84
CA MET A 65 -7.43 2.85 -11.44
C MET A 65 -5.99 2.34 -11.30
N HIS A 66 -5.63 1.27 -12.02
CA HIS A 66 -4.25 0.78 -12.03
C HIS A 66 -3.28 1.83 -12.55
N GLY A 67 -3.61 2.50 -13.65
CA GLY A 67 -2.80 3.60 -14.20
C GLY A 67 -2.59 4.75 -13.21
N TYR A 68 -3.63 5.11 -12.45
CA TYR A 68 -3.55 6.12 -11.41
C TYR A 68 -2.67 5.68 -10.23
N LEU A 69 -2.92 4.49 -9.67
CA LEU A 69 -2.22 4.00 -8.48
C LEU A 69 -0.75 3.70 -8.72
N HIS A 70 -0.40 3.30 -9.95
CA HIS A 70 0.95 2.85 -10.27
C HIS A 70 1.72 3.80 -11.20
N ALA A 71 1.23 5.03 -11.38
CA ALA A 71 2.00 6.09 -12.02
C ALA A 71 3.32 6.32 -11.28
N ASN A 72 4.40 6.59 -12.01
CA ASN A 72 5.75 6.81 -11.51
C ASN A 72 6.39 5.60 -10.81
N LYS A 73 5.84 4.39 -10.99
CA LYS A 73 6.41 3.16 -10.43
C LYS A 73 6.96 2.26 -11.53
N GLU A 74 7.97 1.47 -11.17
CA GLU A 74 8.46 0.36 -11.99
C GLU A 74 7.61 -0.89 -11.74
N SER A 75 7.44 -1.74 -12.75
CA SER A 75 6.75 -3.02 -12.61
C SER A 75 7.62 -4.16 -13.13
N VAL A 76 7.74 -5.21 -12.33
CA VAL A 76 8.51 -6.41 -12.64
C VAL A 76 7.65 -7.64 -12.35
N VAL A 77 7.50 -8.51 -13.34
CA VAL A 77 6.84 -9.82 -13.16
C VAL A 77 7.82 -10.79 -12.53
N VAL A 78 7.46 -11.33 -11.36
CA VAL A 78 8.28 -12.30 -10.63
C VAL A 78 7.92 -13.72 -11.08
N LYS A 79 8.93 -14.48 -11.50
CA LYS A 79 8.79 -15.89 -11.93
C LYS A 79 9.16 -16.89 -10.85
N ASP A 80 10.01 -16.46 -9.92
CA ASP A 80 10.58 -17.28 -8.86
C ASP A 80 10.08 -16.83 -7.47
N SER A 81 10.75 -17.28 -6.42
CA SER A 81 10.42 -16.86 -5.05
C SER A 81 10.62 -15.35 -4.87
N ILE A 82 9.54 -14.66 -4.53
CA ILE A 82 9.53 -13.22 -4.28
C ILE A 82 10.50 -12.81 -3.17
N LEU A 83 10.65 -13.63 -2.13
CA LEU A 83 11.53 -13.38 -0.98
C LEU A 83 13.00 -13.25 -1.35
N LYS A 84 13.43 -13.91 -2.43
CA LYS A 84 14.81 -13.88 -2.93
C LYS A 84 15.05 -12.80 -3.98
N HIS A 85 14.02 -12.04 -4.34
CA HIS A 85 14.17 -11.02 -5.35
C HIS A 85 15.10 -9.89 -4.87
N PRO A 86 16.08 -9.45 -5.68
CA PRO A 86 17.07 -8.45 -5.27
C PRO A 86 16.47 -7.13 -4.79
N ALA A 87 15.28 -6.75 -5.32
CA ALA A 87 14.58 -5.54 -4.86
C ALA A 87 14.09 -5.69 -3.42
N ILE A 88 13.58 -6.87 -3.01
CA ILE A 88 13.17 -7.13 -1.61
C ILE A 88 14.38 -7.00 -0.68
N LEU A 89 15.49 -7.65 -1.02
CA LEU A 89 16.68 -7.68 -0.17
C LEU A 89 17.33 -6.30 0.04
N LYS A 90 17.07 -5.37 -0.86
CA LYS A 90 17.61 -3.99 -0.82
C LYS A 90 16.56 -2.95 -0.45
N ALA A 91 15.30 -3.35 -0.23
CA ALA A 91 14.22 -2.43 0.05
C ALA A 91 14.41 -1.74 1.41
N ASP A 92 14.16 -0.44 1.43
CA ASP A 92 13.99 0.30 2.68
C ASP A 92 12.66 -0.02 3.35
N LEU A 93 11.65 -0.38 2.54
CA LEU A 93 10.33 -0.79 2.98
C LEU A 93 9.65 -1.69 1.95
N VAL A 94 8.95 -2.72 2.44
CA VAL A 94 8.06 -3.55 1.62
C VAL A 94 6.61 -3.30 2.04
N LEU A 95 5.75 -2.99 1.08
CA LEU A 95 4.30 -2.86 1.25
C LEU A 95 3.64 -4.20 0.96
N ILE A 96 2.85 -4.70 1.91
CA ILE A 96 2.27 -6.04 1.89
C ILE A 96 0.77 -5.95 2.17
N ASP A 97 -0.03 -6.69 1.40
CA ASP A 97 -1.37 -7.08 1.80
C ASP A 97 -1.36 -8.59 2.06
N PRO A 98 -1.64 -9.07 3.28
CA PRO A 98 -1.54 -10.49 3.62
C PRO A 98 -2.43 -11.38 2.76
N SER A 99 -3.58 -10.87 2.30
CA SER A 99 -4.53 -11.62 1.46
C SER A 99 -3.98 -11.98 0.08
N THR A 100 -2.93 -11.28 -0.37
CA THR A 100 -2.30 -11.51 -1.67
C THR A 100 -1.08 -12.42 -1.61
N LEU A 101 -0.60 -12.74 -0.40
CA LEU A 101 0.52 -13.65 -0.23
C LEU A 101 0.10 -15.09 -0.47
N SER A 102 0.97 -15.88 -1.08
CA SER A 102 0.74 -17.31 -1.14
C SER A 102 0.83 -17.94 0.26
N ALA A 103 0.08 -19.00 0.51
CA ALA A 103 0.05 -19.68 1.81
C ALA A 103 1.42 -20.17 2.32
N SER A 104 2.42 -20.24 1.45
CA SER A 104 3.78 -20.64 1.81
C SER A 104 4.65 -19.47 2.30
N ILE A 105 4.17 -18.22 2.25
CA ILE A 105 4.90 -17.02 2.63
C ILE A 105 4.31 -16.43 3.90
N SER A 106 5.09 -16.49 5.00
CA SER A 106 4.76 -15.79 6.24
C SER A 106 5.39 -14.39 6.24
N LEU A 107 4.79 -13.45 6.97
CA LEU A 107 5.35 -12.13 7.23
C LEU A 107 6.72 -12.22 7.93
N ASP A 108 6.98 -13.27 8.69
CA ASP A 108 8.26 -13.50 9.37
C ASP A 108 9.40 -13.90 8.42
N ASN A 109 9.08 -14.23 7.17
CA ASN A 109 10.07 -14.52 6.15
C ASN A 109 10.77 -13.25 5.60
N PHE A 110 10.22 -12.06 5.89
CA PHE A 110 10.79 -10.81 5.42
C PHE A 110 11.84 -10.27 6.41
N ASP A 111 13.10 -10.30 5.98
CA ASP A 111 14.21 -9.75 6.76
C ASP A 111 14.48 -8.28 6.40
N VAL A 112 13.44 -7.49 6.25
CA VAL A 112 13.42 -6.06 5.90
C VAL A 112 12.29 -5.34 6.64
N ASN A 113 12.26 -4.01 6.58
CA ASN A 113 11.13 -3.26 7.12
C ASN A 113 9.87 -3.56 6.30
N VAL A 114 8.75 -3.82 6.96
CA VAL A 114 7.47 -4.10 6.30
C VAL A 114 6.36 -3.19 6.81
N CYS A 115 5.50 -2.77 5.91
CA CYS A 115 4.22 -2.17 6.23
C CYS A 115 3.12 -3.05 5.66
N VAL A 116 2.36 -3.65 6.55
CA VAL A 116 1.25 -4.53 6.24
C VAL A 116 -0.03 -3.70 6.23
N VAL A 117 -0.81 -3.83 5.17
CA VAL A 117 -2.12 -3.18 5.06
C VAL A 117 -3.18 -4.27 4.93
N SER A 118 -4.05 -4.36 5.91
CA SER A 118 -5.11 -5.37 5.96
C SER A 118 -6.46 -4.72 6.29
N TRP A 119 -7.55 -5.46 6.12
CA TRP A 119 -8.87 -4.91 6.39
C TRP A 119 -9.08 -4.54 7.85
N PHE A 120 -8.65 -5.40 8.78
CA PHE A 120 -8.96 -5.28 10.21
C PHE A 120 -7.73 -5.34 11.12
N GLY A 121 -6.52 -5.29 10.58
CA GLY A 121 -5.29 -5.49 11.34
C GLY A 121 -4.85 -6.95 11.38
N LEU A 122 -3.66 -7.19 11.96
CA LEU A 122 -3.03 -8.51 12.05
C LEU A 122 -3.44 -9.26 13.33
N ASP A 123 -4.04 -8.57 14.28
CA ASP A 123 -4.50 -9.13 15.55
C ASP A 123 -5.91 -8.62 15.90
N GLY A 124 -6.46 -9.16 16.99
CA GLY A 124 -7.80 -8.81 17.43
C GLY A 124 -8.92 -9.69 16.87
N PRO A 125 -10.18 -9.43 17.25
CA PRO A 125 -11.31 -10.33 16.98
C PRO A 125 -11.72 -10.42 15.51
N TYR A 126 -11.28 -9.48 14.67
CA TYR A 126 -11.63 -9.41 13.25
C TYR A 126 -10.46 -9.69 12.32
N ALA A 127 -9.28 -10.06 12.84
CA ALA A 127 -8.05 -10.23 12.04
C ALA A 127 -8.22 -11.24 10.89
N ASP A 128 -8.99 -12.30 11.10
CA ASP A 128 -9.23 -13.36 10.11
C ASP A 128 -10.41 -13.07 9.17
N TYR A 129 -11.06 -11.91 9.29
CA TYR A 129 -12.23 -11.58 8.47
C TYR A 129 -11.81 -10.94 7.15
N GLU A 130 -12.47 -11.36 6.08
CA GLU A 130 -12.40 -10.67 4.81
C GLU A 130 -13.26 -9.39 4.88
N GLY A 131 -12.68 -8.27 4.46
CA GLY A 131 -13.35 -6.99 4.40
C GLY A 131 -13.77 -6.61 2.98
N SER A 132 -14.63 -5.61 2.91
CA SER A 132 -14.94 -4.88 1.66
C SER A 132 -15.12 -3.40 1.97
N ASN A 133 -15.11 -2.56 0.94
CA ASN A 133 -15.37 -1.13 1.14
C ASN A 133 -16.74 -0.91 1.78
N GLU A 134 -17.75 -1.66 1.35
CA GLU A 134 -19.12 -1.58 1.85
C GLU A 134 -19.21 -1.99 3.32
N ALA A 135 -18.50 -3.06 3.70
CA ALA A 135 -18.44 -3.52 5.09
C ALA A 135 -17.79 -2.46 6.00
N ILE A 136 -16.69 -1.85 5.55
CA ILE A 136 -16.05 -0.76 6.31
C ILE A 136 -16.97 0.44 6.44
N PHE A 137 -17.63 0.88 5.37
CA PHE A 137 -18.60 1.99 5.42
C PHE A 137 -19.77 1.72 6.39
N ALA A 138 -20.23 0.47 6.45
CA ALA A 138 -21.28 0.07 7.38
C ALA A 138 -20.78 0.08 8.84
N LEU A 139 -19.62 -0.54 9.10
CA LEU A 139 -19.05 -0.67 10.44
C LEU A 139 -18.63 0.68 11.04
N THR A 140 -18.15 1.61 10.23
CA THR A 140 -17.75 2.96 10.67
C THR A 140 -18.94 3.94 10.73
N GLY A 141 -20.14 3.51 10.33
CA GLY A 141 -21.34 4.34 10.36
C GLY A 141 -21.44 5.38 9.24
N ILE A 142 -20.47 5.46 8.32
CA ILE A 142 -20.45 6.44 7.22
C ILE A 142 -21.71 6.33 6.36
N MET A 143 -22.21 5.10 6.13
CA MET A 143 -23.46 4.90 5.35
C MET A 143 -24.67 5.58 5.97
N GLY A 144 -24.75 5.63 7.30
CA GLY A 144 -25.83 6.29 8.02
C GLY A 144 -25.72 7.82 8.05
N MET A 145 -24.55 8.36 7.74
CA MET A 145 -24.32 9.82 7.70
C MET A 145 -24.60 10.43 6.32
N LEU A 146 -24.84 9.59 5.31
CA LEU A 146 -25.07 10.03 3.93
C LEU A 146 -26.55 9.89 3.56
N GLY A 147 -27.07 10.86 2.80
CA GLY A 147 -28.45 10.88 2.35
C GLY A 147 -29.39 11.69 3.25
N GLU A 148 -30.68 11.41 3.16
CA GLU A 148 -31.73 12.06 3.96
C GLU A 148 -31.79 11.40 5.35
N SER A 149 -32.13 12.18 6.40
CA SER A 149 -32.15 11.71 7.78
C SER A 149 -33.08 10.52 8.04
N ASP A 150 -34.16 10.43 7.29
CA ASP A 150 -35.17 9.36 7.38
C ASP A 150 -35.07 8.38 6.18
N GLY A 151 -34.03 8.53 5.35
CA GLY A 151 -33.78 7.74 4.15
C GLY A 151 -33.08 6.42 4.41
N GLN A 152 -32.91 5.62 3.37
CA GLN A 152 -32.12 4.42 3.42
C GLN A 152 -30.63 4.80 3.43
N PRO A 153 -29.77 4.03 4.15
CA PRO A 153 -28.32 4.22 4.10
C PRO A 153 -27.78 4.17 2.67
N ILE A 154 -26.91 5.11 2.33
CA ILE A 154 -26.30 5.21 1.01
C ILE A 154 -24.90 4.61 1.05
N ILE A 155 -24.60 3.72 0.10
CA ILE A 155 -23.27 3.17 -0.09
C ILE A 155 -22.48 4.13 -0.99
N PRO A 156 -21.39 4.78 -0.48
CA PRO A 156 -20.53 5.58 -1.31
C PRO A 156 -19.86 4.73 -2.39
N THR A 157 -19.73 5.28 -3.58
CA THR A 157 -19.01 4.59 -4.66
C THR A 157 -17.49 4.78 -4.53
N GLY A 158 -16.73 3.79 -4.98
CA GLY A 158 -15.27 3.86 -5.05
C GLY A 158 -14.55 3.18 -3.89
N PHE A 159 -13.27 3.48 -3.76
CA PHE A 159 -12.34 2.76 -2.88
C PHE A 159 -11.87 3.61 -1.70
N HIS A 160 -12.71 4.53 -1.20
CA HIS A 160 -12.33 5.45 -0.13
C HIS A 160 -11.74 4.77 1.11
N PRO A 161 -12.33 3.66 1.65
CA PRO A 161 -11.74 2.98 2.78
C PRO A 161 -10.32 2.49 2.51
N GLN A 162 -10.09 1.88 1.36
CA GLN A 162 -8.76 1.39 1.00
C GLN A 162 -7.76 2.54 0.77
N ILE A 163 -8.21 3.66 0.23
CA ILE A 163 -7.37 4.86 0.04
C ILE A 163 -6.96 5.43 1.40
N LEU A 164 -7.87 5.53 2.37
CA LEU A 164 -7.55 5.98 3.73
C LEU A 164 -6.61 5.00 4.45
N GLY A 165 -6.83 3.70 4.28
CA GLY A 165 -5.90 2.68 4.77
C GLY A 165 -4.49 2.83 4.17
N GLY A 166 -4.40 3.08 2.86
CA GLY A 166 -3.13 3.35 2.18
C GLY A 166 -2.46 4.65 2.66
N LEU A 167 -3.23 5.70 2.93
CA LEU A 167 -2.71 6.96 3.50
C LEU A 167 -2.19 6.74 4.92
N SER A 168 -2.91 5.98 5.75
CA SER A 168 -2.47 5.62 7.11
C SER A 168 -1.17 4.82 7.06
N ALA A 169 -1.08 3.83 6.18
CA ALA A 169 0.12 3.04 5.94
C ALA A 169 1.32 3.92 5.54
N PHE A 170 1.13 4.85 4.60
CA PHE A 170 2.15 5.80 4.19
C PHE A 170 2.63 6.64 5.38
N ASN A 171 1.72 7.23 6.16
CA ASN A 171 2.08 8.07 7.30
C ASN A 171 2.83 7.29 8.39
N GLY A 172 2.37 6.07 8.72
CA GLY A 172 3.02 5.20 9.66
C GLY A 172 4.44 4.82 9.21
N ALA A 173 4.56 4.37 7.95
CA ALA A 173 5.85 4.00 7.37
C ALA A 173 6.83 5.18 7.31
N LEU A 174 6.35 6.35 6.87
CA LEU A 174 7.15 7.56 6.81
C LEU A 174 7.71 7.96 8.18
N SER A 175 6.88 7.89 9.21
CA SER A 175 7.29 8.22 10.59
C SER A 175 8.45 7.35 11.07
N TYR A 176 8.39 6.05 10.80
CA TYR A 176 9.47 5.11 11.15
C TYR A 176 10.72 5.28 10.30
N LEU A 177 10.59 5.45 8.99
CA LEU A 177 11.74 5.70 8.11
C LEU A 177 12.48 6.99 8.52
N PHE A 178 11.74 8.00 8.92
CA PHE A 178 12.31 9.26 9.39
C PHE A 178 13.04 9.11 10.72
N ASP A 179 12.49 8.37 11.67
CA ASP A 179 13.13 8.05 12.95
C ASP A 179 14.43 7.24 12.74
N GLN A 180 14.40 6.25 11.85
CA GLN A 180 15.60 5.49 11.50
C GLN A 180 16.70 6.35 10.86
N LYS A 181 16.33 7.26 9.96
CA LYS A 181 17.29 8.19 9.34
C LYS A 181 17.94 9.11 10.37
N LYS A 182 17.20 9.54 11.40
CA LYS A 182 17.76 10.32 12.52
C LYS A 182 18.73 9.50 13.37
N LYS A 183 18.46 8.21 13.55
CA LYS A 183 19.28 7.31 14.40
C LYS A 183 20.50 6.75 13.67
N SER A 184 20.58 6.83 12.34
CA SER A 184 21.73 6.31 11.56
C SER A 184 23.08 7.00 11.86
N GLY A 185 23.09 8.08 12.64
CA GLY A 185 24.31 8.67 13.22
C GLY A 185 24.73 8.09 14.56
N SER A 186 23.98 7.15 15.16
CA SER A 186 24.25 6.51 16.45
C SER A 186 24.63 5.05 16.23
N ALA A 187 25.61 4.53 17.00
CA ALA A 187 26.11 3.16 16.93
C ALA A 187 25.10 2.07 17.37
N THR A 188 23.80 2.39 17.42
CA THR A 188 22.74 1.45 17.81
C THR A 188 22.32 0.63 16.60
N GLU A 189 22.29 -0.68 16.71
CA GLU A 189 21.74 -1.58 15.68
C GLU A 189 20.34 -1.12 15.28
N GLN A 190 20.14 -0.87 13.98
CA GLN A 190 18.84 -0.51 13.45
C GLN A 190 17.93 -1.74 13.46
N LYS A 191 17.04 -1.82 14.43
CA LYS A 191 16.05 -2.88 14.50
C LYS A 191 15.03 -2.70 13.38
N LYS A 192 14.81 -3.75 12.59
CA LYS A 192 13.74 -3.78 11.59
C LYS A 192 12.40 -3.61 12.26
N PHE A 193 11.49 -2.94 11.56
CA PHE A 193 10.15 -2.67 12.07
C PHE A 193 9.08 -3.34 11.20
N ARG A 194 7.95 -3.62 11.83
CA ARG A 194 6.70 -3.99 11.17
C ARG A 194 5.65 -2.98 11.56
N ILE A 195 4.99 -2.40 10.55
CA ILE A 195 3.81 -1.55 10.72
C ILE A 195 2.61 -2.40 10.34
N ASP A 196 1.60 -2.36 11.17
CA ASP A 196 0.27 -2.87 10.88
C ASP A 196 -0.67 -1.69 10.67
N ALA A 197 -1.22 -1.58 9.46
CA ALA A 197 -2.16 -0.55 9.06
C ALA A 197 -3.52 -1.19 8.75
N SER A 198 -4.44 -1.07 9.70
CA SER A 198 -5.82 -1.53 9.55
C SER A 198 -6.63 -0.52 8.74
N ILE A 199 -7.26 -0.99 7.65
CA ILE A 199 -8.18 -0.17 6.85
C ILE A 199 -9.37 0.25 7.71
N PHE A 200 -9.89 -0.63 8.57
CA PHE A 200 -11.01 -0.33 9.47
C PHE A 200 -10.65 0.80 10.43
N GLU A 201 -9.53 0.71 11.13
CA GLU A 201 -9.09 1.74 12.09
C GLU A 201 -8.79 3.08 11.41
N ALA A 202 -8.24 3.05 10.20
CA ALA A 202 -7.99 4.28 9.41
C ALA A 202 -9.27 5.02 9.02
N ASN A 203 -10.44 4.37 9.13
CA ASN A 203 -11.75 4.93 8.77
C ASN A 203 -12.63 5.25 9.99
N MET A 204 -12.16 5.02 11.20
CA MET A 204 -12.84 5.38 12.46
C MET A 204 -12.55 6.84 12.85
#